data_d3ea7de4f5e928b2e845d1f2dff83e91
#
_entry.id   d3ea7de4f5e928b2e845d1f2dff83e91
#
_cell.length_a   1.000
_cell.length_b   1.000
_cell.length_c   1.000
_cell.angle_alpha   90.00
_cell.angle_beta   90.00
_cell.angle_gamma   90.00
#
_symmetry.space_group_name_H-M   'P 1'
#
loop_
_entity.id
_entity.type
_entity.pdbx_description
1 polymer ?
#
loop_
_entity_poly.entity_id
_entity_poly.type
_entity_poly.pdbx_seq_one_letter_code
_entity_poly.pdbx_strand_id
1 'polypeptide(L)'
;CLSSQTLPESELRFLTRVDSEAGNYGEMTGTYAFVENRQQPGEGQIQEEAVYEACNREIQILKEQGILPDEVKEVSEDSYEAVICSAIDVLEPRNNLSVWKISLSTDVRNADKSNRFLDIYLDADTGKIYEFYVRTGLQWEDINTDAMIGRYAEYLELTGLEKYEDQNPLLETTPYFAKYTFPGEEEDSTTVTIGYYEGIRELFLK
;
A
#
# COMPACT_ATOMS: atom_id res chain seq x y z
N CYS A 1 -14.01 -7.02 -24.70
CA CYS A 1 -12.72 -7.17 -25.38
C CYS A 1 -11.81 -6.03 -24.96
N LEU A 2 -11.12 -6.17 -23.81
CA LEU A 2 -10.03 -5.29 -23.49
C LEU A 2 -8.89 -5.69 -24.40
N SER A 3 -8.56 -4.82 -25.34
CA SER A 3 -7.38 -4.99 -26.17
C SER A 3 -6.18 -5.12 -25.24
N SER A 4 -5.37 -6.12 -25.44
CA SER A 4 -4.07 -6.28 -24.82
C SER A 4 -3.16 -5.13 -25.25
N GLN A 5 -3.37 -3.96 -24.70
CA GLN A 5 -2.34 -2.93 -24.76
C GLN A 5 -1.29 -3.33 -23.74
N THR A 6 -0.14 -3.74 -24.23
CA THR A 6 1.07 -3.87 -23.45
C THR A 6 1.36 -2.48 -22.90
N LEU A 7 1.18 -2.33 -21.59
CA LEU A 7 1.51 -1.08 -20.90
C LEU A 7 3.03 -0.88 -20.95
N PRO A 8 3.52 0.33 -21.16
CA PRO A 8 4.96 0.60 -21.15
C PRO A 8 5.57 0.19 -19.82
N GLU A 9 6.65 -0.56 -19.82
CA GLU A 9 7.34 -1.03 -18.61
C GLU A 9 7.67 0.10 -17.64
N SER A 10 7.91 1.31 -18.14
CA SER A 10 8.22 2.49 -17.34
C SER A 10 7.05 3.01 -16.49
N GLU A 11 5.83 2.59 -16.79
CA GLU A 11 4.63 3.00 -16.07
C GLU A 11 4.14 1.92 -15.09
N LEU A 12 4.77 0.75 -15.10
CA LEU A 12 4.40 -0.38 -14.25
C LEU A 12 5.20 -0.36 -12.96
N ARG A 13 4.51 -0.33 -11.83
CA ARG A 13 5.07 -0.62 -10.50
C ARG A 13 4.52 -1.95 -10.05
N PHE A 14 5.42 -2.91 -9.85
CA PHE A 14 5.03 -4.24 -9.40
C PHE A 14 4.95 -4.27 -7.89
N LEU A 15 3.80 -4.69 -7.39
CA LEU A 15 3.61 -5.00 -5.98
C LEU A 15 3.31 -6.48 -5.84
N THR A 16 3.96 -7.09 -4.88
CA THR A 16 3.57 -8.42 -4.43
C THR A 16 2.36 -8.23 -3.54
N ARG A 17 1.24 -8.67 -4.01
CA ARG A 17 0.03 -8.66 -3.22
C ARG A 17 -0.68 -9.96 -3.39
N VAL A 18 -1.21 -10.46 -2.33
CA VAL A 18 -1.93 -11.70 -2.29
C VAL A 18 -3.21 -11.41 -1.57
N ASP A 19 -4.14 -12.27 -1.69
CA ASP A 19 -5.50 -12.13 -1.32
C ASP A 19 -5.84 -11.80 0.12
N SER A 20 -6.86 -11.08 0.32
CA SER A 20 -7.53 -11.01 1.60
C SER A 20 -8.95 -11.53 1.46
N GLU A 21 -9.36 -12.41 2.35
CA GLU A 21 -10.75 -12.83 2.50
C GLU A 21 -11.69 -11.66 2.86
N ALA A 22 -11.16 -10.50 3.15
CA ALA A 22 -11.92 -9.30 3.46
C ALA A 22 -12.60 -8.69 2.22
N GLY A 23 -13.11 -9.52 1.43
CA GLY A 23 -14.30 -9.44 0.63
C GLY A 23 -14.45 -8.38 -0.44
N ASN A 24 -13.75 -7.27 -0.43
CA ASN A 24 -13.93 -6.25 -1.47
C ASN A 24 -12.87 -6.34 -2.58
N TYR A 25 -11.93 -7.25 -2.43
CA TYR A 25 -10.76 -7.31 -3.29
C TYR A 25 -10.76 -8.46 -4.26
N GLY A 26 -11.75 -9.33 -4.14
CA GLY A 26 -11.71 -10.55 -4.91
C GLY A 26 -10.45 -11.37 -4.61
N GLU A 27 -10.41 -12.57 -5.06
CA GLU A 27 -9.25 -13.44 -4.96
C GLU A 27 -8.12 -12.88 -5.83
N MET A 28 -7.18 -12.24 -5.18
CA MET A 28 -6.03 -11.65 -5.84
C MET A 28 -4.78 -12.36 -5.39
N THR A 29 -4.36 -13.30 -6.17
CA THR A 29 -3.12 -14.03 -5.96
C THR A 29 -2.05 -13.49 -6.89
N GLY A 30 -0.93 -13.09 -6.36
CA GLY A 30 0.22 -12.80 -7.18
C GLY A 30 0.69 -11.35 -7.19
N THR A 31 1.25 -10.95 -8.29
CA THR A 31 1.91 -9.66 -8.46
C THR A 31 0.97 -8.64 -9.10
N TYR A 32 0.86 -7.47 -8.47
CA TYR A 32 0.09 -6.34 -9.00
C TYR A 32 0.99 -5.33 -9.66
N ALA A 33 0.51 -4.82 -10.78
CA ALA A 33 1.07 -3.64 -11.41
C ALA A 33 0.17 -2.44 -11.09
N PHE A 34 0.74 -1.36 -10.59
CA PHE A 34 0.04 -0.08 -10.50
C PHE A 34 0.23 0.70 -11.78
N VAL A 35 -0.89 1.04 -12.40
CA VAL A 35 -0.91 1.82 -13.62
C VAL A 35 -1.62 3.12 -13.32
N GLU A 36 -0.96 4.23 -13.55
CA GLU A 36 -1.58 5.54 -13.45
C GLU A 36 -2.75 5.61 -14.45
N ASN A 37 -3.93 5.85 -13.90
CA ASN A 37 -5.13 5.92 -14.70
C ASN A 37 -5.54 7.38 -14.89
N ARG A 38 -5.55 7.84 -16.13
CA ARG A 38 -6.00 9.19 -16.47
C ARG A 38 -7.52 9.33 -16.50
N GLN A 39 -8.24 8.25 -16.31
CA GLN A 39 -9.69 8.27 -16.24
C GLN A 39 -10.15 8.78 -14.87
N GLN A 40 -11.34 9.34 -14.84
CA GLN A 40 -11.97 9.74 -13.59
C GLN A 40 -12.37 8.51 -12.76
N PRO A 41 -12.42 8.63 -11.42
CA PRO A 41 -12.96 7.55 -10.60
C PRO A 41 -14.40 7.24 -10.99
N GLY A 42 -14.77 5.97 -10.83
CA GLY A 42 -16.12 5.52 -11.14
C GLY A 42 -17.16 6.06 -10.15
N GLU A 43 -18.43 5.91 -10.54
CA GLU A 43 -19.55 6.21 -9.66
C GLU A 43 -19.48 5.33 -8.39
N GLY A 44 -19.67 5.91 -7.23
CA GLY A 44 -19.56 5.21 -5.95
C GLY A 44 -18.14 5.10 -5.41
N GLN A 45 -17.14 5.46 -6.18
CA GLN A 45 -15.77 5.56 -5.71
C GLN A 45 -15.47 6.93 -5.11
N ILE A 46 -14.43 7.00 -4.28
CA ILE A 46 -13.97 8.27 -3.72
C ILE A 46 -13.54 9.19 -4.84
N GLN A 47 -14.17 10.35 -4.91
CA GLN A 47 -13.85 11.36 -5.92
C GLN A 47 -12.66 12.21 -5.49
N GLU A 48 -12.03 12.88 -6.44
CA GLU A 48 -10.84 13.70 -6.20
C GLU A 48 -11.04 14.74 -5.10
N GLU A 49 -12.22 15.36 -5.05
CA GLU A 49 -12.54 16.39 -4.05
C GLU A 49 -12.61 15.85 -2.61
N ALA A 50 -12.87 14.55 -2.47
CA ALA A 50 -13.06 13.89 -1.18
C ALA A 50 -11.85 13.06 -0.73
N VAL A 51 -10.85 12.87 -1.59
CA VAL A 51 -9.77 11.92 -1.35
C VAL A 51 -8.90 12.30 -0.14
N TYR A 52 -8.59 13.58 0.01
CA TYR A 52 -7.75 14.03 1.14
C TYR A 52 -8.46 13.87 2.48
N GLU A 53 -9.73 14.21 2.53
CA GLU A 53 -10.54 14.01 3.74
C GLU A 53 -10.66 12.52 4.09
N ALA A 54 -10.93 11.68 3.10
CA ALA A 54 -10.99 10.23 3.29
C ALA A 54 -9.65 9.67 3.78
N CYS A 55 -8.55 10.11 3.19
CA CYS A 55 -7.21 9.72 3.60
C CYS A 55 -6.91 10.15 5.05
N ASN A 56 -7.25 11.38 5.42
CA ASN A 56 -6.99 11.89 6.76
C ASN A 56 -7.77 11.13 7.84
N ARG A 57 -8.99 10.71 7.53
CA ARG A 57 -9.74 9.83 8.45
C ARG A 57 -9.02 8.52 8.72
N GLU A 58 -8.50 7.89 7.67
CA GLU A 58 -7.78 6.63 7.79
C GLU A 58 -6.40 6.82 8.44
N ILE A 59 -5.70 7.88 8.15
CA ILE A 59 -4.45 8.25 8.84
C ILE A 59 -4.70 8.32 10.35
N GLN A 60 -5.77 8.99 10.77
CA GLN A 60 -6.10 9.11 12.18
C GLN A 60 -6.39 7.76 12.83
N ILE A 61 -7.16 6.91 12.16
CA ILE A 61 -7.45 5.55 12.62
C ILE A 61 -6.15 4.75 12.78
N LEU A 62 -5.28 4.78 11.80
CA LEU A 62 -4.02 4.03 11.82
C LEU A 62 -3.05 4.55 12.88
N LYS A 63 -3.05 5.85 13.17
CA LYS A 63 -2.29 6.42 14.28
C LYS A 63 -2.83 5.95 15.64
N GLU A 64 -4.14 6.02 15.84
CA GLU A 64 -4.79 5.58 17.06
C GLU A 64 -4.55 4.10 17.36
N GLN A 65 -4.48 3.30 16.31
CA GLN A 65 -4.17 1.88 16.40
C GLN A 65 -2.66 1.59 16.49
N GLY A 66 -1.81 2.59 16.43
CA GLY A 66 -0.36 2.42 16.50
C GLY A 66 0.26 1.76 15.26
N ILE A 67 -0.41 1.84 14.12
CA ILE A 67 0.08 1.33 12.83
C ILE A 67 0.92 2.40 12.13
N LEU A 68 0.42 3.63 12.06
CA LEU A 68 1.20 4.79 11.61
C LEU A 68 1.84 5.51 12.79
N PRO A 69 3.08 6.03 12.62
CA PRO A 69 3.68 6.90 13.63
C PRO A 69 2.84 8.16 13.89
N ASP A 70 2.81 8.59 15.15
CA ASP A 70 2.02 9.76 15.56
C ASP A 70 2.43 11.06 14.87
N GLU A 71 3.67 11.13 14.41
CA GLU A 71 4.23 12.29 13.71
C GLU A 71 3.73 12.46 12.27
N VAL A 72 3.07 11.47 11.70
CA VAL A 72 2.50 11.58 10.36
C VAL A 72 1.38 12.62 10.36
N LYS A 73 1.53 13.61 9.49
CA LYS A 73 0.61 14.74 9.40
C LYS A 73 -0.53 14.47 8.44
N GLU A 74 -1.57 15.29 8.55
CA GLU A 74 -2.67 15.29 7.58
C GLU A 74 -2.18 15.66 6.18
N VAL A 75 -2.80 15.05 5.18
CA VAL A 75 -2.57 15.36 3.77
C VAL A 75 -3.51 16.46 3.31
N SER A 76 -3.08 17.24 2.32
CA SER A 76 -3.89 18.34 1.76
C SER A 76 -3.55 18.56 0.29
N GLU A 77 -4.48 19.10 -0.47
CA GLU A 77 -4.25 19.39 -1.89
C GLU A 77 -3.19 20.49 -2.12
N ASP A 78 -2.90 21.31 -1.11
CA ASP A 78 -1.91 22.39 -1.23
C ASP A 78 -0.48 21.88 -1.39
N SER A 79 -0.16 20.73 -0.79
CA SER A 79 1.21 20.22 -0.72
C SER A 79 1.35 18.79 -1.24
N TYR A 80 0.26 18.08 -1.41
CA TYR A 80 0.24 16.67 -1.80
C TYR A 80 -0.39 16.50 -3.16
N GLU A 81 -0.01 15.44 -3.85
CA GLU A 81 -0.59 15.02 -5.10
C GLU A 81 -1.42 13.76 -4.88
N ALA A 82 -2.60 13.70 -5.48
CA ALA A 82 -3.43 12.51 -5.49
C ALA A 82 -3.68 12.08 -6.94
N VAL A 83 -3.33 10.85 -7.25
CA VAL A 83 -3.49 10.26 -8.58
C VAL A 83 -4.25 8.97 -8.47
N ILE A 84 -5.27 8.78 -9.31
CA ILE A 84 -5.95 7.49 -9.38
C ILE A 84 -5.14 6.51 -10.21
N CYS A 85 -4.97 5.31 -9.67
CA CYS A 85 -4.23 4.21 -10.29
C CYS A 85 -5.10 2.97 -10.35
N SER A 86 -4.84 2.13 -11.34
CA SER A 86 -5.36 0.78 -11.37
C SER A 86 -4.30 -0.17 -10.83
N ALA A 87 -4.64 -0.93 -9.79
CA ALA A 87 -3.84 -2.07 -9.35
C ALA A 87 -4.32 -3.28 -10.13
N ILE A 88 -3.48 -3.80 -11.01
CA ILE A 88 -3.83 -4.88 -11.93
C ILE A 88 -3.02 -6.11 -11.57
N ASP A 89 -3.71 -7.24 -11.39
CA ASP A 89 -3.05 -8.53 -11.27
C ASP A 89 -2.45 -8.91 -12.63
N VAL A 90 -1.14 -9.06 -12.70
CA VAL A 90 -0.46 -9.36 -13.98
C VAL A 90 -0.73 -10.77 -14.49
N LEU A 91 -1.13 -11.69 -13.61
CA LEU A 91 -1.50 -13.06 -13.98
C LEU A 91 -2.97 -13.18 -14.38
N GLU A 92 -3.83 -12.37 -13.77
CA GLU A 92 -5.26 -12.30 -14.02
C GLU A 92 -5.71 -10.84 -14.20
N PRO A 93 -5.46 -10.23 -15.38
CA PRO A 93 -5.73 -8.79 -15.59
C PRO A 93 -7.17 -8.33 -15.37
N ARG A 94 -8.12 -9.28 -15.28
CA ARG A 94 -9.50 -8.97 -14.92
C ARG A 94 -9.66 -8.60 -13.45
N ASN A 95 -8.73 -9.05 -12.60
CA ASN A 95 -8.68 -8.68 -11.21
C ASN A 95 -7.95 -7.34 -11.11
N ASN A 96 -8.70 -6.29 -10.94
CA ASN A 96 -8.15 -4.96 -10.80
C ASN A 96 -8.90 -4.17 -9.74
N LEU A 97 -8.19 -3.24 -9.14
CA LEU A 97 -8.72 -2.31 -8.15
C LEU A 97 -8.37 -0.90 -8.55
N SER A 98 -9.26 0.03 -8.25
CA SER A 98 -8.91 1.44 -8.31
C SER A 98 -8.35 1.87 -6.95
N VAL A 99 -7.18 2.48 -6.97
CA VAL A 99 -6.53 3.01 -5.78
C VAL A 99 -6.11 4.46 -6.00
N TRP A 100 -6.25 5.27 -4.96
CA TRP A 100 -5.69 6.60 -4.93
C TRP A 100 -4.28 6.53 -4.37
N LYS A 101 -3.31 7.01 -5.12
CA LYS A 101 -1.97 7.25 -4.65
C LYS A 101 -1.86 8.70 -4.21
N ILE A 102 -1.62 8.92 -2.94
CA ILE A 102 -1.42 10.24 -2.35
C ILE A 102 0.05 10.36 -1.99
N SER A 103 0.73 11.37 -2.52
CA SER A 103 2.17 11.51 -2.37
C SER A 103 2.61 12.91 -2.03
N LEU A 104 3.70 12.98 -1.26
CA LEU A 104 4.49 14.16 -1.02
C LEU A 104 5.93 13.85 -1.40
N SER A 105 6.45 14.59 -2.37
CA SER A 105 7.82 14.44 -2.87
C SER A 105 8.45 15.81 -3.10
N THR A 106 9.76 15.90 -2.96
CA THR A 106 10.49 17.13 -3.29
C THR A 106 10.70 17.32 -4.79
N ASP A 107 10.49 16.28 -5.57
CA ASP A 107 10.61 16.33 -7.03
C ASP A 107 9.45 15.58 -7.67
N VAL A 108 8.61 16.31 -8.40
CA VAL A 108 7.42 15.79 -9.09
C VAL A 108 7.76 14.72 -10.14
N ARG A 109 8.99 14.70 -10.64
CA ARG A 109 9.44 13.75 -11.68
C ARG A 109 10.06 12.50 -11.11
N ASN A 110 10.09 12.35 -9.80
CA ASN A 110 11.08 11.50 -9.19
C ASN A 110 10.57 10.13 -8.79
N ALA A 111 11.12 9.13 -9.46
CA ALA A 111 11.05 7.74 -9.05
C ALA A 111 12.03 7.40 -7.91
N ASP A 112 12.91 8.32 -7.50
CA ASP A 112 13.86 8.08 -6.43
C ASP A 112 13.21 8.23 -5.06
N LYS A 113 13.19 7.14 -4.31
CA LYS A 113 12.64 7.10 -2.95
C LYS A 113 13.31 8.11 -2.00
N SER A 114 14.53 8.58 -2.29
CA SER A 114 15.21 9.57 -1.45
C SER A 114 14.47 10.92 -1.38
N ASN A 115 13.67 11.23 -2.38
CA ASN A 115 12.86 12.45 -2.44
C ASN A 115 11.41 12.25 -2.00
N ARG A 116 11.04 11.03 -1.69
CA ARG A 116 9.72 10.68 -1.21
C ARG A 116 9.63 10.93 0.30
N PHE A 117 8.64 11.70 0.73
CA PHE A 117 8.32 11.91 2.13
C PHE A 117 7.12 11.12 2.60
N LEU A 118 6.18 10.90 1.70
CA LEU A 118 5.00 10.11 1.97
C LEU A 118 4.46 9.56 0.65
N ASP A 119 4.14 8.27 0.66
CA ASP A 119 3.27 7.63 -0.33
C ASP A 119 2.21 6.83 0.43
N ILE A 120 0.96 7.04 0.11
CA ILE A 120 -0.16 6.27 0.65
C ILE A 120 -1.00 5.76 -0.51
N TYR A 121 -1.34 4.49 -0.46
CA TYR A 121 -2.25 3.84 -1.41
C TYR A 121 -3.56 3.53 -0.71
N LEU A 122 -4.60 4.20 -1.16
CA LEU A 122 -5.94 4.17 -0.58
C LEU A 122 -6.90 3.50 -1.56
N ASP A 123 -7.67 2.54 -1.09
CA ASP A 123 -8.70 1.93 -1.91
C ASP A 123 -9.78 2.96 -2.29
N ALA A 124 -10.05 3.10 -3.58
CA ALA A 124 -11.04 4.06 -4.06
C ALA A 124 -12.49 3.68 -3.70
N ASP A 125 -12.75 2.40 -3.45
CA ASP A 125 -14.08 1.91 -3.09
C ASP A 125 -14.33 1.96 -1.58
N THR A 126 -13.37 1.49 -0.78
CA THR A 126 -13.55 1.34 0.67
C THR A 126 -12.91 2.43 1.51
N GLY A 127 -11.94 3.15 0.96
CA GLY A 127 -11.13 4.12 1.70
C GLY A 127 -10.03 3.51 2.55
N LYS A 128 -9.88 2.18 2.58
CA LYS A 128 -8.84 1.53 3.37
C LYS A 128 -7.45 1.79 2.80
N ILE A 129 -6.48 1.97 3.69
CA ILE A 129 -5.07 2.13 3.30
C ILE A 129 -4.42 0.74 3.25
N TYR A 130 -3.87 0.41 2.07
CA TYR A 130 -3.22 -0.88 1.84
C TYR A 130 -1.73 -0.86 1.93
N GLU A 131 -1.16 0.27 1.64
CA GLU A 131 0.26 0.42 1.51
C GLU A 131 0.64 1.84 1.87
N PHE A 132 1.72 1.98 2.60
CA PHE A 132 2.25 3.30 2.89
C PHE A 132 3.78 3.29 3.01
N TYR A 133 4.35 4.45 2.71
CA TYR A 133 5.75 4.79 2.90
C TYR A 133 5.78 6.14 3.59
N VAL A 134 6.32 6.21 4.80
CA VAL A 134 6.32 7.44 5.59
C VAL A 134 7.67 7.68 6.24
N ARG A 135 8.11 8.93 6.28
CA ARG A 135 9.28 9.32 7.04
C ARG A 135 8.95 9.33 8.52
N THR A 136 9.89 8.88 9.33
CA THR A 136 9.71 8.79 10.78
C THR A 136 11.03 9.01 11.51
N GLY A 137 10.96 9.60 12.71
CA GLY A 137 12.09 9.67 13.63
C GLY A 137 12.36 8.39 14.41
N LEU A 138 11.45 7.40 14.30
CA LEU A 138 11.62 6.09 14.92
C LEU A 138 12.78 5.34 14.27
N GLN A 139 13.46 4.52 15.05
CA GLN A 139 14.42 3.55 14.56
C GLN A 139 13.74 2.19 14.41
N TRP A 140 14.35 1.29 13.65
CA TRP A 140 13.78 -0.06 13.47
C TRP A 140 13.55 -0.78 14.81
N GLU A 141 14.46 -0.60 15.76
CA GLU A 141 14.38 -1.21 17.09
C GLU A 141 13.20 -0.72 17.92
N ASP A 142 12.68 0.47 17.61
CA ASP A 142 11.51 1.06 18.29
C ASP A 142 10.20 0.51 17.76
N ILE A 143 10.23 -0.22 16.65
CA ILE A 143 9.03 -0.69 15.95
C ILE A 143 8.71 -2.13 16.36
N ASN A 144 7.57 -2.32 17.01
CA ASN A 144 7.06 -3.66 17.31
C ASN A 144 6.23 -4.15 16.11
N THR A 145 6.88 -4.84 15.18
CA THR A 145 6.26 -5.28 13.95
C THR A 145 5.16 -6.33 14.19
N ASP A 146 5.34 -7.20 15.18
CA ASP A 146 4.33 -8.22 15.50
C ASP A 146 3.03 -7.59 16.04
N ALA A 147 3.15 -6.56 16.88
CA ALA A 147 1.99 -5.83 17.36
C ALA A 147 1.34 -5.01 16.23
N MET A 148 2.14 -4.38 15.40
CA MET A 148 1.69 -3.57 14.29
C MET A 148 0.90 -4.40 13.26
N ILE A 149 1.41 -5.57 12.90
CA ILE A 149 0.72 -6.44 11.94
C ILE A 149 -0.59 -6.99 12.50
N GLY A 150 -0.64 -7.32 13.78
CA GLY A 150 -1.87 -7.77 14.43
C GLY A 150 -2.98 -6.72 14.35
N ARG A 151 -2.65 -5.48 14.59
CA ARG A 151 -3.60 -4.35 14.48
C ARG A 151 -3.98 -4.06 13.04
N TYR A 152 -3.03 -4.17 12.13
CA TYR A 152 -3.30 -4.00 10.70
C TYR A 152 -4.22 -5.11 10.17
N ALA A 153 -4.04 -6.33 10.64
CA ALA A 153 -4.93 -7.44 10.33
C ALA A 153 -6.36 -7.17 10.79
N GLU A 154 -6.53 -6.64 12.00
CA GLU A 154 -7.86 -6.23 12.49
C GLU A 154 -8.46 -5.11 11.62
N TYR A 155 -7.64 -4.15 11.24
CA TYR A 155 -8.05 -3.05 10.38
C TYR A 155 -8.57 -3.52 9.02
N LEU A 156 -7.93 -4.51 8.41
CA LEU A 156 -8.33 -5.10 7.14
C LEU A 156 -9.20 -6.36 7.26
N GLU A 157 -9.54 -6.76 8.49
CA GLU A 157 -10.29 -7.98 8.75
C GLU A 157 -9.63 -9.26 8.22
N LEU A 158 -8.30 -9.29 8.27
CA LEU A 158 -7.51 -10.46 7.88
C LEU A 158 -7.43 -11.46 9.05
N THR A 159 -7.46 -12.74 8.74
CA THR A 159 -7.38 -13.83 9.73
C THR A 159 -6.28 -14.83 9.40
N GLY A 160 -5.87 -15.62 10.40
CA GLY A 160 -4.92 -16.69 10.19
C GLY A 160 -3.47 -16.24 10.06
N LEU A 161 -3.09 -15.20 10.80
CA LEU A 161 -1.73 -14.64 10.76
C LEU A 161 -0.66 -15.71 11.05
N GLU A 162 0.29 -15.81 10.14
CA GLU A 162 1.52 -16.58 10.28
C GLU A 162 2.73 -15.73 9.95
N LYS A 163 3.79 -15.84 10.76
CA LYS A 163 5.03 -15.16 10.45
C LYS A 163 5.74 -15.89 9.31
N TYR A 164 6.15 -15.17 8.30
CA TYR A 164 6.90 -15.71 7.18
C TYR A 164 8.33 -16.00 7.61
N GLU A 165 8.71 -17.27 7.71
CA GLU A 165 10.02 -17.69 8.24
C GLU A 165 11.13 -17.67 7.19
N ASP A 166 10.79 -17.94 5.93
CA ASP A 166 11.77 -17.95 4.83
C ASP A 166 11.96 -16.54 4.28
N GLN A 167 12.64 -15.73 5.06
CA GLN A 167 12.98 -14.36 4.67
C GLN A 167 14.22 -14.36 3.80
N ASN A 168 14.02 -14.32 2.49
CA ASN A 168 15.14 -14.17 1.57
C ASN A 168 15.53 -12.69 1.47
N PRO A 169 16.65 -12.26 2.08
CA PRO A 169 17.06 -10.86 2.06
C PRO A 169 17.39 -10.35 0.66
N LEU A 170 17.60 -11.24 -0.31
CA LEU A 170 17.86 -10.85 -1.70
C LEU A 170 16.62 -10.31 -2.41
N LEU A 171 15.42 -10.61 -1.89
CA LEU A 171 14.15 -10.11 -2.43
C LEU A 171 13.74 -8.75 -1.87
N GLU A 172 14.39 -8.31 -0.81
CA GLU A 172 14.09 -7.03 -0.19
C GLU A 172 15.22 -6.04 -0.42
N THR A 173 14.85 -4.77 -0.55
CA THR A 173 15.80 -3.68 -0.77
C THR A 173 16.39 -3.12 0.52
N THR A 174 16.00 -3.69 1.66
CA THR A 174 16.51 -3.33 2.98
C THR A 174 16.67 -4.58 3.85
N PRO A 175 17.69 -4.65 4.74
CA PRO A 175 17.81 -5.73 5.71
C PRO A 175 16.83 -5.62 6.88
N TYR A 176 16.15 -4.47 7.03
CA TYR A 176 15.22 -4.20 8.11
C TYR A 176 13.79 -4.43 7.66
N PHE A 177 13.33 -5.67 7.77
CA PHE A 177 11.95 -6.02 7.39
C PHE A 177 11.43 -7.23 8.18
N ALA A 178 10.10 -7.35 8.23
CA ALA A 178 9.40 -8.53 8.71
C ALA A 178 8.25 -8.85 7.76
N LYS A 179 8.12 -10.12 7.39
CA LYS A 179 7.05 -10.60 6.50
C LYS A 179 6.05 -11.44 7.27
N TYR A 180 4.80 -11.27 6.93
CA TYR A 180 3.69 -11.97 7.53
C TYR A 180 2.76 -12.48 6.45
N THR A 181 2.24 -13.69 6.64
CA THR A 181 1.32 -14.32 5.69
C THR A 181 -0.03 -14.57 6.34
N PHE A 182 -1.07 -14.25 5.62
CA PHE A 182 -2.45 -14.54 5.98
C PHE A 182 -2.98 -15.55 4.95
N PRO A 183 -3.17 -16.83 5.33
CA PRO A 183 -3.71 -17.82 4.42
C PRO A 183 -5.11 -17.42 3.97
N GLY A 184 -5.37 -17.51 2.68
CA GLY A 184 -6.67 -17.33 2.08
C GLY A 184 -7.35 -18.65 1.78
N GLU A 185 -8.33 -18.61 0.89
CA GLU A 185 -8.99 -19.82 0.39
C GLU A 185 -8.07 -20.58 -0.57
N GLU A 186 -8.15 -21.92 -0.53
CA GLU A 186 -7.32 -22.82 -1.33
C GLU A 186 -5.81 -22.64 -1.06
N GLU A 187 -5.03 -22.35 -2.08
CA GLU A 187 -3.57 -22.13 -1.97
C GLU A 187 -3.21 -20.65 -1.88
N ASP A 188 -4.21 -19.78 -1.82
CA ASP A 188 -4.01 -18.35 -1.82
C ASP A 188 -3.56 -17.85 -0.44
N SER A 189 -2.75 -16.81 -0.45
CA SER A 189 -2.29 -16.16 0.78
C SER A 189 -2.01 -14.68 0.55
N THR A 190 -2.20 -13.86 1.56
CA THR A 190 -1.81 -12.45 1.57
C THR A 190 -0.49 -12.32 2.30
N THR A 191 0.48 -11.69 1.67
CA THR A 191 1.75 -11.38 2.31
C THR A 191 1.85 -9.88 2.56
N VAL A 192 2.11 -9.52 3.82
CA VAL A 192 2.33 -8.14 4.23
C VAL A 192 3.76 -8.01 4.73
N THR A 193 4.47 -7.03 4.20
CA THR A 193 5.83 -6.72 4.63
C THR A 193 5.84 -5.37 5.35
N ILE A 194 6.40 -5.37 6.55
CA ILE A 194 6.74 -4.15 7.28
C ILE A 194 8.24 -4.00 7.19
N GLY A 195 8.72 -2.86 6.74
CA GLY A 195 10.14 -2.65 6.54
C GLY A 195 10.57 -1.20 6.81
N TYR A 196 11.87 -1.01 6.81
CA TYR A 196 12.47 0.26 7.15
C TYR A 196 13.72 0.52 6.31
N TYR A 197 13.74 1.66 5.64
CA TYR A 197 14.93 2.15 4.93
C TYR A 197 15.69 3.11 5.84
N GLU A 198 16.75 2.60 6.46
CA GLU A 198 17.55 3.35 7.45
C GLU A 198 18.11 4.66 6.89
N GLY A 199 18.66 4.62 5.67
CA GLY A 199 19.32 5.77 5.06
C GLY A 199 18.41 6.98 4.84
N ILE A 200 17.12 6.77 4.71
CA ILE A 200 16.11 7.82 4.50
C ILE A 200 15.07 7.87 5.61
N ARG A 201 15.23 7.07 6.65
CA ARG A 201 14.30 6.96 7.78
C ARG A 201 12.85 6.77 7.34
N GLU A 202 12.63 5.82 6.47
CA GLU A 202 11.31 5.53 5.92
C GLU A 202 10.78 4.19 6.44
N LEU A 203 9.66 4.26 7.15
CA LEU A 203 8.87 3.09 7.51
C LEU A 203 7.89 2.79 6.36
N PHE A 204 7.79 1.54 5.98
CA PHE A 204 6.81 1.13 4.99
C PHE A 204 6.05 -0.13 5.40
N LEU A 205 4.85 -0.23 4.89
CA LEU A 205 3.99 -1.40 4.94
C LEU A 205 3.45 -1.63 3.52
N LYS A 206 3.64 -2.82 3.01
CA LYS A 206 3.18 -3.20 1.66
C LYS A 206 2.74 -4.66 1.58
#